data_fa9201155d1dcb9dba118c722b4a379a
#
_entry.id   fa9201155d1dcb9dba118c722b4a379a
#
_cell.length_a   1.000
_cell.length_b   1.000
_cell.length_c   1.000
_cell.angle_alpha   90.00
_cell.angle_beta   90.00
_cell.angle_gamma   90.00
#
_symmetry.space_group_name_H-M   'P 1'
#
loop_
_entity.id
_entity.type
_entity.pdbx_description
1 polymer ?
#
loop_
_entity_poly.entity_id
_entity_poly.type
_entity_poly.pdbx_seq_one_letter_code
_entity_poly.pdbx_strand_id
1 'polypeptide(L)'
;LAVGPVQKKVWTILEMLQWGTSYLSEKGFDESRLNIELLLCHVLRLKRIQLYTNFDKPLNDEELSSFKALFQRRLLHEPLQYISGKTEFMGLEFAVDRRVLIPRPETEVVVEQAIRYTKEHFPGQALRILDIGTGSGCIAVSLAALLENASVVAVDKSSDAIDLARLNAEKNGVERRITFSVHDVFGVSENDFSSKFQLVVSNPPYISKAEFNELQPEIKEFEPSFAVTDGGDGLSFYRRIAKIGSSFLDRMGAIIVEHAYNQSESVKNIFAEAGWADIRLFSDYSGKARGVLAAKFSDTP
;
A
#
# COMPACT_ATOMS: atom_id res chain seq x y z
N LEU A 1 23.56 53.39 -21.35
CA LEU A 1 22.47 52.97 -20.44
C LEU A 1 22.93 51.72 -19.72
N ALA A 2 23.36 51.85 -18.45
CA ALA A 2 23.70 50.72 -17.61
C ALA A 2 22.40 50.03 -17.25
N VAL A 3 22.26 48.78 -17.68
CA VAL A 3 21.19 47.87 -17.19
C VAL A 3 21.50 47.60 -15.73
N GLY A 4 20.67 48.15 -14.83
CA GLY A 4 20.82 47.89 -13.40
C GLY A 4 20.70 46.39 -13.10
N PRO A 5 21.28 45.91 -11.99
CA PRO A 5 21.23 44.50 -11.64
C PRO A 5 19.75 44.08 -11.56
N VAL A 6 19.38 43.04 -12.33
CA VAL A 6 18.06 42.39 -12.23
C VAL A 6 17.97 41.89 -10.80
N GLN A 7 17.12 42.48 -10.00
CA GLN A 7 16.88 42.05 -8.63
C GLN A 7 16.30 40.67 -8.69
N LYS A 8 17.04 39.64 -8.19
CA LYS A 8 16.61 38.27 -8.16
C LYS A 8 15.37 38.17 -7.25
N LYS A 9 14.25 37.67 -7.80
CA LYS A 9 13.02 37.49 -7.01
C LYS A 9 13.33 36.56 -5.83
N VAL A 10 13.07 37.03 -4.62
CA VAL A 10 13.12 36.21 -3.42
C VAL A 10 11.78 35.54 -3.26
N TRP A 11 11.76 34.22 -3.24
CA TRP A 11 10.57 33.43 -3.05
C TRP A 11 10.39 33.09 -1.58
N THR A 12 9.22 33.39 -1.01
CA THR A 12 8.81 32.93 0.32
C THR A 12 8.06 31.59 0.19
N ILE A 13 7.87 30.89 1.33
CA ILE A 13 7.05 29.67 1.38
C ILE A 13 5.65 29.94 0.85
N LEU A 14 5.02 31.06 1.26
CA LEU A 14 3.68 31.44 0.81
C LEU A 14 3.60 31.65 -0.70
N GLU A 15 4.54 32.41 -1.26
CA GLU A 15 4.57 32.68 -2.70
C GLU A 15 4.77 31.39 -3.51
N MET A 16 5.63 30.48 -3.03
CA MET A 16 5.85 29.20 -3.68
C MET A 16 4.62 28.31 -3.61
N LEU A 17 3.93 28.28 -2.45
CA LEU A 17 2.66 27.59 -2.29
C LEU A 17 1.59 28.09 -3.26
N GLN A 18 1.41 29.41 -3.34
CA GLN A 18 0.41 30.02 -4.21
C GLN A 18 0.71 29.76 -5.68
N TRP A 19 1.94 30.03 -6.11
CA TRP A 19 2.36 29.83 -7.49
C TRP A 19 2.26 28.35 -7.90
N GLY A 20 2.83 27.45 -7.11
CA GLY A 20 2.84 26.03 -7.43
C GLY A 20 1.44 25.42 -7.46
N THR A 21 0.56 25.81 -6.51
CA THR A 21 -0.84 25.38 -6.48
C THR A 21 -1.56 25.81 -7.76
N SER A 22 -1.47 27.07 -8.15
CA SER A 22 -2.10 27.57 -9.38
C SER A 22 -1.58 26.83 -10.61
N TYR A 23 -0.26 26.65 -10.69
CA TYR A 23 0.37 25.99 -11.82
C TYR A 23 -0.08 24.52 -11.97
N LEU A 24 -0.10 23.72 -10.87
CA LEU A 24 -0.58 22.34 -10.92
C LEU A 24 -2.07 22.26 -11.23
N SER A 25 -2.88 23.17 -10.68
CA SER A 25 -4.32 23.23 -10.96
C SER A 25 -4.60 23.51 -12.45
N GLU A 26 -3.87 24.45 -13.07
CA GLU A 26 -3.97 24.73 -14.51
C GLU A 26 -3.54 23.54 -15.38
N LYS A 27 -2.68 22.67 -14.86
CA LYS A 27 -2.25 21.42 -15.52
C LYS A 27 -3.19 20.24 -15.26
N GLY A 28 -4.26 20.43 -14.47
CA GLY A 28 -5.27 19.41 -14.19
C GLY A 28 -4.87 18.40 -13.11
N PHE A 29 -3.88 18.75 -12.26
CA PHE A 29 -3.54 17.87 -11.13
C PHE A 29 -4.58 17.98 -10.01
N ASP A 30 -5.02 16.83 -9.51
CA ASP A 30 -5.82 16.75 -8.31
C ASP A 30 -4.99 17.17 -7.08
N GLU A 31 -5.68 17.66 -6.03
CA GLU A 31 -5.07 18.06 -4.77
C GLU A 31 -3.82 18.96 -4.91
N SER A 32 -3.81 19.86 -5.90
CA SER A 32 -2.67 20.68 -6.28
C SER A 32 -1.98 21.34 -5.08
N ARG A 33 -2.75 21.87 -4.12
CA ARG A 33 -2.20 22.49 -2.91
C ARG A 33 -1.46 21.50 -2.03
N LEU A 34 -2.05 20.33 -1.79
CA LEU A 34 -1.42 19.26 -1.00
C LEU A 34 -0.11 18.79 -1.65
N ASN A 35 -0.08 18.68 -2.98
CA ASN A 35 1.13 18.35 -3.73
C ASN A 35 2.27 19.32 -3.39
N ILE A 36 2.03 20.62 -3.46
CA ILE A 36 3.06 21.64 -3.20
C ILE A 36 3.47 21.66 -1.72
N GLU A 37 2.50 21.54 -0.80
CA GLU A 37 2.79 21.44 0.64
C GLU A 37 3.75 20.28 0.93
N LEU A 38 3.47 19.09 0.39
CA LEU A 38 4.30 17.90 0.64
C LEU A 38 5.70 18.04 0.01
N LEU A 39 5.82 18.60 -1.19
CA LEU A 39 7.11 18.87 -1.81
C LEU A 39 7.93 19.88 -0.98
N LEU A 40 7.32 20.95 -0.50
CA LEU A 40 7.97 21.92 0.39
C LEU A 40 8.36 21.30 1.73
N CYS A 41 7.48 20.50 2.33
CA CYS A 41 7.80 19.74 3.56
C CYS A 41 9.03 18.87 3.38
N HIS A 42 9.12 18.17 2.26
CA HIS A 42 10.27 17.31 1.95
C HIS A 42 11.57 18.11 1.81
N VAL A 43 11.55 19.20 1.03
CA VAL A 43 12.73 20.04 0.80
C VAL A 43 13.19 20.74 2.07
N LEU A 44 12.24 21.31 2.82
CA LEU A 44 12.54 22.11 4.02
C LEU A 44 12.70 21.27 5.29
N ARG A 45 12.42 19.98 5.22
CA ARG A 45 12.37 19.05 6.38
C ARG A 45 11.44 19.55 7.49
N LEU A 46 10.29 20.10 7.10
CA LEU A 46 9.27 20.65 7.98
C LEU A 46 8.02 19.75 7.99
N LYS A 47 7.30 19.78 9.12
CA LYS A 47 5.92 19.26 9.18
C LYS A 47 4.97 20.25 8.49
N ARG A 48 3.83 19.78 7.94
CA ARG A 48 2.85 20.64 7.24
C ARG A 48 2.44 21.86 8.07
N ILE A 49 2.17 21.69 9.36
CA ILE A 49 1.81 22.81 10.25
C ILE A 49 2.90 23.88 10.32
N GLN A 50 4.16 23.50 10.20
CA GLN A 50 5.28 24.43 10.24
C GLN A 50 5.42 25.28 8.97
N LEU A 51 4.87 24.85 7.82
CA LEU A 51 4.77 25.70 6.64
C LEU A 51 3.89 26.91 6.94
N TYR A 52 2.77 26.67 7.64
CA TYR A 52 1.80 27.73 7.97
C TYR A 52 2.30 28.72 9.02
N THR A 53 3.21 28.29 9.89
CA THR A 53 3.83 29.17 10.91
C THR A 53 5.07 29.91 10.39
N ASN A 54 5.53 29.60 9.17
CA ASN A 54 6.74 30.15 8.57
C ASN A 54 6.50 30.71 7.16
N PHE A 55 5.31 31.21 6.87
CA PHE A 55 4.92 31.66 5.52
C PHE A 55 5.88 32.68 4.90
N ASP A 56 6.39 33.59 5.72
CA ASP A 56 7.28 34.71 5.29
C ASP A 56 8.75 34.25 5.17
N LYS A 57 9.08 33.00 5.54
CA LYS A 57 10.44 32.50 5.43
C LYS A 57 10.85 32.47 3.96
N PRO A 58 11.94 33.19 3.59
CA PRO A 58 12.48 33.11 2.25
C PRO A 58 13.16 31.79 2.00
N LEU A 59 12.99 31.25 0.78
CA LEU A 59 13.68 30.06 0.30
C LEU A 59 15.06 30.47 -0.24
N ASN A 60 16.10 29.77 0.18
CA ASN A 60 17.44 29.96 -0.37
C ASN A 60 17.59 29.26 -1.74
N ASP A 61 18.72 29.50 -2.42
CA ASP A 61 18.97 28.97 -3.76
C ASP A 61 19.00 27.44 -3.82
N GLU A 62 19.51 26.78 -2.79
CA GLU A 62 19.55 25.33 -2.69
C GLU A 62 18.15 24.74 -2.49
N GLU A 63 17.34 25.32 -1.59
CA GLU A 63 15.94 24.95 -1.35
C GLU A 63 15.11 25.13 -2.64
N LEU A 64 15.29 26.23 -3.36
CA LEU A 64 14.61 26.50 -4.63
C LEU A 64 15.03 25.51 -5.73
N SER A 65 16.32 25.20 -5.83
CA SER A 65 16.83 24.24 -6.81
C SER A 65 16.28 22.84 -6.53
N SER A 66 16.29 22.42 -5.26
CA SER A 66 15.75 21.13 -4.82
C SER A 66 14.25 21.05 -5.09
N PHE A 67 13.49 22.08 -4.70
CA PHE A 67 12.06 22.13 -4.99
C PHE A 67 11.77 22.03 -6.49
N LYS A 68 12.48 22.77 -7.33
CA LYS A 68 12.32 22.73 -8.78
C LYS A 68 12.56 21.33 -9.36
N ALA A 69 13.57 20.62 -8.88
CA ALA A 69 13.88 19.27 -9.33
C ALA A 69 12.73 18.30 -8.98
N LEU A 70 12.21 18.36 -7.74
CA LEU A 70 11.09 17.52 -7.32
C LEU A 70 9.77 17.91 -8.01
N PHE A 71 9.53 19.19 -8.20
CA PHE A 71 8.38 19.69 -8.90
C PHE A 71 8.35 19.23 -10.37
N GLN A 72 9.50 19.22 -11.04
CA GLN A 72 9.61 18.68 -12.41
C GLN A 72 9.27 17.18 -12.47
N ARG A 73 9.72 16.37 -11.49
CA ARG A 73 9.31 14.96 -11.38
C ARG A 73 7.80 14.83 -11.23
N ARG A 74 7.18 15.66 -10.37
CA ARG A 74 5.73 15.66 -10.19
C ARG A 74 4.98 16.05 -11.46
N LEU A 75 5.47 17.01 -12.23
CA LEU A 75 4.90 17.40 -13.53
C LEU A 75 4.93 16.27 -14.58
N LEU A 76 5.81 15.30 -14.40
CA LEU A 76 5.82 14.06 -15.17
C LEU A 76 4.91 12.98 -14.58
N HIS A 77 3.99 13.34 -13.69
CA HIS A 77 3.07 12.45 -12.98
C HIS A 77 3.75 11.45 -12.02
N GLU A 78 5.03 11.62 -11.66
CA GLU A 78 5.62 10.76 -10.65
C GLU A 78 4.87 10.91 -9.31
N PRO A 79 4.44 9.80 -8.65
CA PRO A 79 3.73 9.87 -7.38
C PRO A 79 4.52 10.62 -6.30
N LEU A 80 3.85 11.42 -5.49
CA LEU A 80 4.48 12.15 -4.38
C LEU A 80 5.21 11.24 -3.41
N GLN A 81 4.67 10.05 -3.17
CA GLN A 81 5.26 9.05 -2.30
C GLN A 81 6.60 8.54 -2.85
N TYR A 82 6.73 8.36 -4.17
CA TYR A 82 8.01 8.00 -4.78
C TYR A 82 8.99 9.18 -4.81
N ILE A 83 8.49 10.39 -4.98
CA ILE A 83 9.32 11.61 -4.91
C ILE A 83 9.90 11.80 -3.50
N SER A 84 9.09 11.56 -2.47
CA SER A 84 9.51 11.67 -1.06
C SER A 84 10.22 10.43 -0.54
N GLY A 85 10.10 9.29 -1.24
CA GLY A 85 10.64 8.00 -0.86
C GLY A 85 9.90 7.32 0.30
N LYS A 86 8.72 7.81 0.70
CA LYS A 86 7.99 7.29 1.86
C LYS A 86 6.48 7.54 1.82
N THR A 87 5.76 6.74 2.58
CA THR A 87 4.33 6.90 2.87
C THR A 87 4.03 6.46 4.30
N GLU A 88 2.83 6.77 4.79
CA GLU A 88 2.31 6.30 6.07
C GLU A 88 1.21 5.26 5.83
N PHE A 89 1.15 4.21 6.66
CA PHE A 89 0.13 3.18 6.64
C PHE A 89 -0.01 2.59 8.05
N MET A 90 -1.23 2.48 8.59
CA MET A 90 -1.51 2.05 9.96
C MET A 90 -0.72 2.83 11.04
N GLY A 91 -0.42 4.12 10.81
CA GLY A 91 0.40 4.94 11.69
C GLY A 91 1.90 4.63 11.69
N LEU A 92 2.37 3.78 10.77
CA LEU A 92 3.77 3.39 10.58
C LEU A 92 4.33 4.04 9.30
N GLU A 93 5.62 4.39 9.29
CA GLU A 93 6.28 4.95 8.11
C GLU A 93 6.91 3.84 7.26
N PHE A 94 6.60 3.82 5.97
CA PHE A 94 7.11 2.87 4.98
C PHE A 94 7.95 3.58 3.93
N ALA A 95 9.12 3.06 3.61
CA ALA A 95 9.85 3.40 2.41
C ALA A 95 9.12 2.82 1.19
N VAL A 96 9.02 3.62 0.13
CA VAL A 96 8.39 3.21 -1.13
C VAL A 96 9.16 3.78 -2.32
N ASP A 97 9.25 2.98 -3.37
CA ASP A 97 9.78 3.36 -4.67
C ASP A 97 9.16 2.47 -5.77
N ARG A 98 9.64 2.58 -7.00
CA ARG A 98 9.09 1.87 -8.17
C ARG A 98 9.08 0.34 -8.08
N ARG A 99 9.67 -0.25 -7.04
CA ARG A 99 9.67 -1.71 -6.81
C ARG A 99 8.33 -2.24 -6.30
N VAL A 100 7.50 -1.40 -5.70
CA VAL A 100 6.29 -1.82 -5.00
C VAL A 100 5.11 -0.90 -5.27
N LEU A 101 3.90 -1.43 -5.16
CA LEU A 101 2.66 -0.65 -5.07
C LEU A 101 2.74 0.27 -3.83
N ILE A 102 2.35 1.53 -3.98
CA ILE A 102 2.21 2.44 -2.84
C ILE A 102 1.07 1.95 -1.96
N PRO A 103 1.29 1.72 -0.65
CA PRO A 103 0.22 1.37 0.28
C PRO A 103 -0.99 2.31 0.18
N ARG A 104 -2.18 1.74 0.08
CA ARG A 104 -3.43 2.49 -0.04
C ARG A 104 -4.14 2.56 1.31
N PRO A 105 -4.77 3.68 1.67
CA PRO A 105 -5.55 3.79 2.91
C PRO A 105 -6.66 2.73 3.01
N GLU A 106 -7.25 2.36 1.87
CA GLU A 106 -8.29 1.33 1.83
C GLU A 106 -7.79 -0.05 2.26
N THR A 107 -6.50 -0.34 2.10
CA THR A 107 -5.89 -1.60 2.55
C THR A 107 -5.81 -1.71 4.08
N GLU A 108 -5.89 -0.59 4.82
CA GLU A 108 -5.86 -0.59 6.29
C GLU A 108 -7.00 -1.43 6.88
N VAL A 109 -8.18 -1.44 6.22
CA VAL A 109 -9.31 -2.26 6.69
C VAL A 109 -9.04 -3.77 6.62
N VAL A 110 -8.14 -4.23 5.72
CA VAL A 110 -7.70 -5.63 5.66
C VAL A 110 -6.93 -5.99 6.93
N VAL A 111 -6.00 -5.11 7.36
CA VAL A 111 -5.23 -5.28 8.61
C VAL A 111 -6.17 -5.27 9.82
N GLU A 112 -7.13 -4.36 9.85
CA GLU A 112 -8.11 -4.29 10.96
C GLU A 112 -9.00 -5.53 11.05
N GLN A 113 -9.47 -6.05 9.89
CA GLN A 113 -10.24 -7.30 9.87
C GLN A 113 -9.37 -8.48 10.32
N ALA A 114 -8.09 -8.53 9.92
CA ALA A 114 -7.14 -9.53 10.38
C ALA A 114 -6.96 -9.49 11.91
N ILE A 115 -6.75 -8.30 12.48
CA ILE A 115 -6.63 -8.10 13.93
C ILE A 115 -7.94 -8.50 14.64
N ARG A 116 -9.08 -8.11 14.13
CA ARG A 116 -10.39 -8.46 14.70
C ARG A 116 -10.58 -9.96 14.72
N TYR A 117 -10.41 -10.63 13.58
CA TYR A 117 -10.57 -12.07 13.45
C TYR A 117 -9.65 -12.83 14.40
N THR A 118 -8.37 -12.45 14.48
CA THR A 118 -7.42 -13.14 15.35
C THR A 118 -7.72 -12.96 16.84
N LYS A 119 -8.17 -11.78 17.25
CA LYS A 119 -8.60 -11.53 18.65
C LYS A 119 -9.84 -12.32 19.04
N GLU A 120 -10.77 -12.50 18.10
CA GLU A 120 -12.02 -13.24 18.32
C GLU A 120 -11.80 -14.74 18.39
N HIS A 121 -11.01 -15.32 17.47
CA HIS A 121 -10.89 -16.75 17.28
C HIS A 121 -9.65 -17.38 17.94
N PHE A 122 -8.60 -16.58 18.21
CA PHE A 122 -7.32 -17.04 18.76
C PHE A 122 -6.83 -16.19 19.96
N PRO A 123 -7.69 -15.90 20.96
CA PRO A 123 -7.31 -15.00 22.05
C PRO A 123 -6.10 -15.55 22.83
N GLY A 124 -5.04 -14.75 22.91
CA GLY A 124 -3.81 -15.08 23.66
C GLY A 124 -2.94 -16.16 23.05
N GLN A 125 -3.30 -16.73 21.91
CA GLN A 125 -2.52 -17.76 21.24
C GLN A 125 -1.39 -17.16 20.40
N ALA A 126 -0.31 -17.93 20.19
CA ALA A 126 0.70 -17.58 19.19
C ALA A 126 0.10 -17.69 17.79
N LEU A 127 0.31 -16.65 16.99
CA LEU A 127 -0.25 -16.55 15.65
C LEU A 127 0.84 -16.74 14.58
N ARG A 128 0.51 -17.51 13.56
CA ARG A 128 1.27 -17.56 12.30
C ARG A 128 0.38 -17.02 11.19
N ILE A 129 0.85 -16.00 10.54
CA ILE A 129 0.12 -15.29 9.47
C ILE A 129 0.92 -15.40 8.18
N LEU A 130 0.26 -15.67 7.06
CA LEU A 130 0.85 -15.64 5.73
C LEU A 130 0.35 -14.39 4.99
N ASP A 131 1.25 -13.54 4.56
CA ASP A 131 0.97 -12.38 3.68
C ASP A 131 1.41 -12.70 2.25
N ILE A 132 0.46 -12.82 1.34
CA ILE A 132 0.69 -13.19 -0.06
C ILE A 132 0.69 -11.91 -0.93
N GLY A 133 1.79 -11.68 -1.66
CA GLY A 133 1.98 -10.45 -2.43
C GLY A 133 2.29 -9.27 -1.52
N THR A 134 3.28 -9.45 -0.64
CA THR A 134 3.56 -8.49 0.45
C THR A 134 3.96 -7.10 -0.03
N GLY A 135 4.50 -6.96 -1.26
CA GLY A 135 4.90 -5.68 -1.84
C GLY A 135 5.86 -4.90 -0.94
N SER A 136 5.44 -3.75 -0.45
CA SER A 136 6.21 -2.93 0.51
C SER A 136 6.33 -3.54 1.91
N GLY A 137 5.63 -4.64 2.18
CA GLY A 137 5.50 -5.23 3.50
C GLY A 137 4.44 -4.56 4.38
N CYS A 138 3.63 -3.65 3.86
CA CYS A 138 2.73 -2.82 4.68
C CYS A 138 1.74 -3.66 5.52
N ILE A 139 1.17 -4.74 5.00
CA ILE A 139 0.29 -5.64 5.75
C ILE A 139 1.11 -6.44 6.76
N ALA A 140 2.17 -7.13 6.33
CA ALA A 140 3.00 -7.98 7.18
C ALA A 140 3.62 -7.22 8.36
N VAL A 141 4.21 -6.05 8.09
CA VAL A 141 4.85 -5.19 9.10
C VAL A 141 3.82 -4.66 10.08
N SER A 142 2.66 -4.20 9.59
CA SER A 142 1.60 -3.68 10.47
C SER A 142 1.02 -4.78 11.37
N LEU A 143 0.76 -5.98 10.84
CA LEU A 143 0.31 -7.11 11.64
C LEU A 143 1.33 -7.52 12.70
N ALA A 144 2.62 -7.57 12.32
CA ALA A 144 3.69 -7.84 13.27
C ALA A 144 3.83 -6.74 14.34
N ALA A 145 3.61 -5.47 14.00
CA ALA A 145 3.70 -4.37 14.95
C ALA A 145 2.52 -4.32 15.92
N LEU A 146 1.30 -4.61 15.44
CA LEU A 146 0.06 -4.45 16.19
C LEU A 146 -0.39 -5.72 16.92
N LEU A 147 0.18 -6.88 16.61
CA LEU A 147 -0.08 -8.17 17.25
C LEU A 147 1.23 -8.71 17.85
N GLU A 148 1.45 -8.52 19.15
CA GLU A 148 2.70 -8.90 19.82
C GLU A 148 3.03 -10.39 19.73
N ASN A 149 2.00 -11.24 19.66
CA ASN A 149 2.09 -12.70 19.59
C ASN A 149 2.13 -13.25 18.14
N ALA A 150 2.17 -12.37 17.12
CA ALA A 150 2.19 -12.78 15.73
C ALA A 150 3.61 -12.97 15.19
N SER A 151 3.80 -14.07 14.44
CA SER A 151 4.88 -14.28 13.48
C SER A 151 4.29 -14.29 12.07
N VAL A 152 4.93 -13.56 11.16
CA VAL A 152 4.43 -13.41 9.78
C VAL A 152 5.39 -14.05 8.81
N VAL A 153 4.86 -14.81 7.86
CA VAL A 153 5.58 -15.21 6.65
C VAL A 153 5.07 -14.32 5.52
N ALA A 154 5.95 -13.54 4.93
CA ALA A 154 5.63 -12.59 3.87
C ALA A 154 6.24 -13.05 2.56
N VAL A 155 5.41 -13.27 1.54
CA VAL A 155 5.87 -13.76 0.25
C VAL A 155 5.52 -12.78 -0.87
N ASP A 156 6.43 -12.65 -1.82
CA ASP A 156 6.24 -11.92 -3.07
C ASP A 156 7.02 -12.60 -4.19
N LYS A 157 6.57 -12.47 -5.44
CA LYS A 157 7.33 -12.98 -6.58
C LYS A 157 8.55 -12.12 -6.92
N SER A 158 8.55 -10.85 -6.50
CA SER A 158 9.61 -9.88 -6.75
C SER A 158 10.63 -9.89 -5.60
N SER A 159 11.87 -10.26 -5.90
CA SER A 159 12.99 -10.13 -4.94
C SER A 159 13.20 -8.68 -4.50
N ASP A 160 13.02 -7.72 -5.43
CA ASP A 160 13.19 -6.30 -5.14
C ASP A 160 12.12 -5.76 -4.17
N ALA A 161 10.88 -6.28 -4.27
CA ALA A 161 9.83 -6.00 -3.30
C ALA A 161 10.16 -6.58 -1.92
N ILE A 162 10.64 -7.83 -1.88
CA ILE A 162 11.09 -8.47 -0.63
C ILE A 162 12.21 -7.68 0.04
N ASP A 163 13.18 -7.16 -0.72
CA ASP A 163 14.28 -6.36 -0.17
C ASP A 163 13.75 -5.04 0.45
N LEU A 164 12.78 -4.39 -0.21
CA LEU A 164 12.16 -3.20 0.35
C LEU A 164 11.30 -3.50 1.58
N ALA A 165 10.56 -4.62 1.57
CA ALA A 165 9.77 -5.07 2.71
C ALA A 165 10.64 -5.38 3.95
N ARG A 166 11.82 -5.97 3.76
CA ARG A 166 12.82 -6.17 4.83
C ARG A 166 13.27 -4.85 5.44
N LEU A 167 13.62 -3.87 4.59
CA LEU A 167 13.99 -2.53 5.03
C LEU A 167 12.88 -1.89 5.86
N ASN A 168 11.62 -2.05 5.45
CA ASN A 168 10.47 -1.53 6.16
C ASN A 168 10.24 -2.25 7.51
N ALA A 169 10.49 -3.55 7.57
CA ALA A 169 10.42 -4.32 8.82
C ALA A 169 11.50 -3.87 9.82
N GLU A 170 12.74 -3.69 9.36
CA GLU A 170 13.85 -3.17 10.17
C GLU A 170 13.53 -1.77 10.70
N LYS A 171 13.06 -0.88 9.82
CA LYS A 171 12.70 0.50 10.16
C LYS A 171 11.62 0.57 11.25
N ASN A 172 10.70 -0.38 11.26
CA ASN A 172 9.60 -0.46 12.23
C ASN A 172 9.89 -1.42 13.40
N GLY A 173 11.11 -2.00 13.49
CA GLY A 173 11.56 -2.82 14.61
C GLY A 173 10.87 -4.18 14.74
N VAL A 174 10.38 -4.75 13.62
CA VAL A 174 9.64 -6.03 13.62
C VAL A 174 10.31 -7.12 12.78
N GLU A 175 11.52 -6.88 12.28
CA GLU A 175 12.26 -7.78 11.37
C GLU A 175 12.41 -9.20 11.93
N ARG A 176 12.53 -9.36 13.25
CA ARG A 176 12.70 -10.67 13.91
C ARG A 176 11.42 -11.51 13.93
N ARG A 177 10.27 -10.88 13.65
CA ARG A 177 8.95 -11.54 13.66
C ARG A 177 8.41 -11.80 12.26
N ILE A 178 9.17 -11.41 11.21
CA ILE A 178 8.76 -11.61 9.83
C ILE A 178 9.80 -12.45 9.08
N THR A 179 9.34 -13.52 8.46
CA THR A 179 10.15 -14.32 7.53
C THR A 179 9.76 -13.93 6.11
N PHE A 180 10.72 -13.41 5.36
CA PHE A 180 10.50 -13.01 3.97
C PHE A 180 11.01 -14.07 3.00
N SER A 181 10.23 -14.40 1.97
CA SER A 181 10.57 -15.41 0.98
C SER A 181 10.07 -15.04 -0.41
N VAL A 182 10.86 -15.37 -1.44
CA VAL A 182 10.48 -15.13 -2.84
C VAL A 182 9.68 -16.32 -3.33
N HIS A 183 8.37 -16.13 -3.53
CA HIS A 183 7.46 -17.14 -4.06
C HIS A 183 6.41 -16.51 -4.98
N ASP A 184 6.17 -17.16 -6.11
CA ASP A 184 4.99 -16.86 -6.92
C ASP A 184 3.79 -17.64 -6.39
N VAL A 185 2.67 -16.96 -6.12
CA VAL A 185 1.44 -17.59 -5.63
C VAL A 185 0.93 -18.70 -6.56
N PHE A 186 1.22 -18.62 -7.86
CA PHE A 186 0.83 -19.66 -8.81
C PHE A 186 1.68 -20.93 -8.71
N GLY A 187 2.91 -20.83 -8.18
CA GLY A 187 3.80 -21.98 -7.96
C GLY A 187 3.84 -22.49 -6.52
N VAL A 188 3.46 -21.64 -5.55
CA VAL A 188 3.54 -21.99 -4.12
C VAL A 188 2.60 -23.13 -3.72
N SER A 189 3.05 -23.98 -2.80
CA SER A 189 2.32 -25.08 -2.21
C SER A 189 2.46 -25.11 -0.69
N GLU A 190 1.67 -25.95 -0.01
CA GLU A 190 1.78 -26.10 1.45
C GLU A 190 3.14 -26.65 1.89
N ASN A 191 3.83 -27.39 1.02
CA ASN A 191 5.15 -27.98 1.31
C ASN A 191 6.27 -26.95 1.40
N ASP A 192 6.03 -25.72 0.91
CA ASP A 192 6.99 -24.62 1.02
C ASP A 192 7.02 -24.00 2.41
N PHE A 193 6.09 -24.41 3.29
CA PHE A 193 5.94 -23.91 4.65
C PHE A 193 6.05 -25.01 5.70
N SER A 194 6.76 -24.75 6.78
CA SER A 194 7.00 -25.74 7.85
C SER A 194 5.77 -26.07 8.70
N SER A 195 4.73 -25.25 8.68
CA SER A 195 3.49 -25.44 9.45
C SER A 195 2.35 -24.57 8.92
N LYS A 196 1.13 -24.88 9.35
CA LYS A 196 -0.09 -24.17 8.98
C LYS A 196 -0.16 -22.75 9.59
N PHE A 197 -1.09 -21.95 9.08
CA PHE A 197 -1.33 -20.57 9.47
C PHE A 197 -2.73 -20.42 10.07
N GLN A 198 -2.88 -19.52 11.01
CA GLN A 198 -4.18 -19.08 11.53
C GLN A 198 -4.86 -18.11 10.58
N LEU A 199 -4.05 -17.39 9.81
CA LEU A 199 -4.57 -16.38 8.87
C LEU A 199 -3.71 -16.33 7.61
N VAL A 200 -4.38 -16.20 6.47
CA VAL A 200 -3.78 -15.80 5.19
C VAL A 200 -4.35 -14.44 4.81
N VAL A 201 -3.50 -13.48 4.50
CA VAL A 201 -3.90 -12.15 4.06
C VAL A 201 -3.32 -11.86 2.69
N SER A 202 -4.01 -11.06 1.88
CA SER A 202 -3.48 -10.61 0.59
C SER A 202 -4.20 -9.36 0.10
N ASN A 203 -3.44 -8.44 -0.47
CA ASN A 203 -3.95 -7.45 -1.42
C ASN A 203 -3.39 -7.80 -2.80
N PRO A 204 -4.05 -8.69 -3.56
CA PRO A 204 -3.53 -9.17 -4.83
C PRO A 204 -3.79 -8.17 -5.95
N PRO A 205 -3.06 -8.24 -7.08
CA PRO A 205 -3.38 -7.48 -8.28
C PRO A 205 -4.80 -7.83 -8.77
N TYR A 206 -5.69 -6.84 -8.81
CA TYR A 206 -7.11 -7.04 -9.13
C TYR A 206 -7.63 -6.21 -10.30
N ILE A 207 -6.82 -5.32 -10.86
CA ILE A 207 -7.22 -4.52 -12.01
C ILE A 207 -7.19 -5.40 -13.27
N SER A 208 -8.28 -5.44 -14.02
CA SER A 208 -8.32 -6.13 -15.31
C SER A 208 -7.43 -5.44 -16.33
N LYS A 209 -7.03 -6.18 -17.37
CA LYS A 209 -6.25 -5.63 -18.49
C LYS A 209 -6.95 -4.45 -19.18
N ALA A 210 -8.28 -4.46 -19.26
CA ALA A 210 -9.05 -3.37 -19.84
C ALA A 210 -8.97 -2.11 -18.98
N GLU A 211 -9.26 -2.24 -17.66
CA GLU A 211 -9.21 -1.14 -16.71
C GLU A 211 -7.81 -0.56 -16.54
N PHE A 212 -6.76 -1.38 -16.64
CA PHE A 212 -5.37 -0.93 -16.55
C PHE A 212 -5.03 0.16 -17.58
N ASN A 213 -5.60 0.08 -18.78
CA ASN A 213 -5.36 1.08 -19.82
C ASN A 213 -5.99 2.46 -19.51
N GLU A 214 -6.98 2.49 -18.62
CA GLU A 214 -7.73 3.69 -18.22
C GLU A 214 -7.21 4.31 -16.91
N LEU A 215 -6.22 3.68 -16.26
CA LEU A 215 -5.65 4.17 -15.01
C LEU A 215 -4.93 5.51 -15.20
N GLN A 216 -4.88 6.27 -14.12
CA GLN A 216 -4.13 7.51 -14.04
C GLN A 216 -2.65 7.28 -14.37
N PRO A 217 -1.96 8.27 -14.99
CA PRO A 217 -0.54 8.16 -15.35
C PRO A 217 0.36 7.77 -14.18
N GLU A 218 0.06 8.26 -12.97
CA GLU A 218 0.78 7.96 -11.73
C GLU A 218 0.90 6.45 -11.50
N ILE A 219 -0.19 5.71 -11.70
CA ILE A 219 -0.21 4.26 -11.49
C ILE A 219 0.38 3.55 -12.70
N LYS A 220 -0.11 3.90 -13.89
CA LYS A 220 0.22 3.20 -15.13
C LYS A 220 1.70 3.27 -15.52
N GLU A 221 2.35 4.43 -15.29
CA GLU A 221 3.72 4.69 -15.75
C GLU A 221 4.78 4.49 -14.65
N PHE A 222 4.36 4.51 -13.38
CA PHE A 222 5.30 4.51 -12.28
C PHE A 222 5.19 3.28 -11.39
N GLU A 223 4.00 2.78 -11.11
CA GLU A 223 3.84 1.61 -10.26
C GLU A 223 4.09 0.31 -11.04
N PRO A 224 4.63 -0.73 -10.41
CA PRO A 224 4.93 -1.98 -11.12
C PRO A 224 3.63 -2.64 -11.61
N SER A 225 3.46 -2.79 -12.91
CA SER A 225 2.22 -3.29 -13.52
C SER A 225 1.77 -4.64 -12.96
N PHE A 226 2.73 -5.51 -12.62
CA PHE A 226 2.45 -6.83 -12.04
C PHE A 226 1.87 -6.78 -10.61
N ALA A 227 1.99 -5.64 -9.91
CA ALA A 227 1.37 -5.42 -8.62
C ALA A 227 -0.03 -4.79 -8.73
N VAL A 228 -0.41 -4.34 -9.93
CA VAL A 228 -1.68 -3.65 -10.21
C VAL A 228 -2.66 -4.55 -10.95
N THR A 229 -2.19 -5.25 -11.99
CA THR A 229 -3.05 -6.07 -12.87
C THR A 229 -2.56 -7.50 -12.96
N ASP A 230 -3.50 -8.44 -13.08
CA ASP A 230 -3.20 -9.84 -13.40
C ASP A 230 -3.00 -10.09 -14.90
N GLY A 231 -3.17 -9.06 -15.73
CA GLY A 231 -3.09 -9.12 -17.19
C GLY A 231 -4.28 -9.79 -17.86
N GLY A 232 -5.29 -10.18 -17.09
CA GLY A 232 -6.50 -10.88 -17.50
C GLY A 232 -7.77 -10.13 -17.11
N ASP A 233 -8.65 -10.85 -16.40
CA ASP A 233 -9.94 -10.35 -15.93
C ASP A 233 -9.92 -9.75 -14.51
N GLY A 234 -8.75 -9.68 -13.87
CA GLY A 234 -8.58 -9.18 -12.51
C GLY A 234 -8.96 -10.19 -11.42
N LEU A 235 -9.25 -11.43 -11.77
CA LEU A 235 -9.77 -12.43 -10.82
C LEU A 235 -8.86 -13.68 -10.66
N SER A 236 -7.77 -13.77 -11.41
CA SER A 236 -6.92 -14.97 -11.44
C SER A 236 -6.27 -15.28 -10.09
N PHE A 237 -5.85 -14.23 -9.35
CA PHE A 237 -5.27 -14.38 -8.02
C PHE A 237 -6.30 -14.92 -7.01
N TYR A 238 -7.54 -14.44 -7.05
CA TYR A 238 -8.60 -14.93 -6.16
C TYR A 238 -8.91 -16.41 -6.41
N ARG A 239 -9.03 -16.82 -7.69
CA ARG A 239 -9.23 -18.25 -8.04
C ARG A 239 -8.09 -19.11 -7.51
N ARG A 240 -6.86 -18.63 -7.61
CA ARG A 240 -5.69 -19.34 -7.08
C ARG A 240 -5.70 -19.38 -5.56
N ILE A 241 -5.85 -18.25 -4.87
CA ILE A 241 -5.85 -18.14 -3.42
C ILE A 241 -7.00 -18.98 -2.82
N ALA A 242 -8.22 -18.88 -3.36
CA ALA A 242 -9.35 -19.67 -2.90
C ALA A 242 -9.09 -21.18 -3.01
N LYS A 243 -8.45 -21.63 -4.10
CA LYS A 243 -8.13 -23.03 -4.36
C LYS A 243 -7.09 -23.59 -3.40
N ILE A 244 -6.00 -22.85 -3.15
CA ILE A 244 -4.87 -23.36 -2.35
C ILE A 244 -4.96 -23.00 -0.87
N GLY A 245 -5.69 -21.94 -0.54
CA GLY A 245 -5.65 -21.31 0.78
C GLY A 245 -6.09 -22.26 1.90
N SER A 246 -7.05 -23.17 1.61
CA SER A 246 -7.49 -24.15 2.60
C SER A 246 -6.36 -25.11 3.01
N SER A 247 -5.39 -25.38 2.13
CA SER A 247 -4.25 -26.25 2.46
C SER A 247 -3.22 -25.55 3.35
N PHE A 248 -3.19 -24.23 3.39
CA PHE A 248 -2.28 -23.46 4.24
C PHE A 248 -2.78 -23.27 5.67
N LEU A 249 -4.09 -23.38 5.88
CA LEU A 249 -4.75 -22.99 7.13
C LEU A 249 -4.90 -24.13 8.14
N ASP A 250 -4.80 -23.76 9.42
CA ASP A 250 -5.30 -24.53 10.54
C ASP A 250 -6.82 -24.69 10.47
N ARG A 251 -7.37 -25.51 11.40
CA ARG A 251 -8.78 -25.87 11.43
C ARG A 251 -9.72 -24.65 11.50
N MET A 252 -9.40 -23.65 12.31
CA MET A 252 -10.18 -22.42 12.49
C MET A 252 -9.59 -21.23 11.71
N GLY A 253 -8.71 -21.51 10.75
CA GLY A 253 -8.04 -20.45 10.00
C GLY A 253 -8.94 -19.82 8.96
N ALA A 254 -8.62 -18.56 8.60
CA ALA A 254 -9.34 -17.79 7.60
C ALA A 254 -8.40 -17.13 6.57
N ILE A 255 -8.99 -16.79 5.43
CA ILE A 255 -8.36 -15.92 4.42
C ILE A 255 -9.06 -14.57 4.45
N ILE A 256 -8.27 -13.51 4.34
CA ILE A 256 -8.76 -12.15 4.13
C ILE A 256 -8.08 -11.58 2.88
N VAL A 257 -8.87 -11.18 1.89
CA VAL A 257 -8.37 -10.59 0.65
C VAL A 257 -9.04 -9.26 0.36
N GLU A 258 -8.24 -8.29 -0.10
CA GLU A 258 -8.76 -7.05 -0.67
C GLU A 258 -9.30 -7.30 -2.08
N HIS A 259 -10.29 -6.51 -2.52
CA HIS A 259 -10.79 -6.48 -3.90
C HIS A 259 -11.29 -5.09 -4.30
N ALA A 260 -11.41 -4.83 -5.60
CA ALA A 260 -12.07 -3.63 -6.09
C ALA A 260 -13.55 -3.60 -5.70
N TYR A 261 -14.08 -2.41 -5.42
CA TYR A 261 -15.46 -2.22 -4.93
C TYR A 261 -16.53 -2.88 -5.83
N ASN A 262 -16.26 -3.03 -7.12
CA ASN A 262 -17.14 -3.64 -8.12
C ASN A 262 -16.97 -5.15 -8.27
N GLN A 263 -16.03 -5.79 -7.54
CA GLN A 263 -15.71 -7.22 -7.68
C GLN A 263 -16.31 -8.09 -6.56
N SER A 264 -17.02 -7.52 -5.58
CA SER A 264 -17.47 -8.21 -4.36
C SER A 264 -18.17 -9.54 -4.64
N GLU A 265 -19.19 -9.54 -5.52
CA GLU A 265 -19.93 -10.77 -5.82
C GLU A 265 -19.10 -11.78 -6.60
N SER A 266 -18.27 -11.33 -7.53
CA SER A 266 -17.38 -12.21 -8.29
C SER A 266 -16.38 -12.93 -7.37
N VAL A 267 -15.74 -12.17 -6.46
CA VAL A 267 -14.76 -12.74 -5.51
C VAL A 267 -15.47 -13.68 -4.52
N LYS A 268 -16.63 -13.27 -3.97
CA LYS A 268 -17.44 -14.11 -3.08
C LYS A 268 -17.81 -15.44 -3.74
N ASN A 269 -18.26 -15.40 -4.99
CA ASN A 269 -18.64 -16.61 -5.74
C ASN A 269 -17.43 -17.53 -5.98
N ILE A 270 -16.25 -16.97 -6.29
CA ILE A 270 -15.01 -17.76 -6.44
C ILE A 270 -14.68 -18.54 -5.15
N PHE A 271 -14.81 -17.90 -3.98
CA PHE A 271 -14.59 -18.56 -2.70
C PHE A 271 -15.68 -19.62 -2.41
N ALA A 272 -16.94 -19.33 -2.73
CA ALA A 272 -18.05 -20.28 -2.56
C ALA A 272 -17.88 -21.54 -3.44
N GLU A 273 -17.52 -21.35 -4.72
CA GLU A 273 -17.23 -22.44 -5.67
C GLU A 273 -16.01 -23.27 -5.26
N ALA A 274 -15.05 -22.66 -4.55
CA ALA A 274 -13.89 -23.35 -3.98
C ALA A 274 -14.20 -24.10 -2.65
N GLY A 275 -15.47 -24.07 -2.19
CA GLY A 275 -15.94 -24.83 -1.02
C GLY A 275 -15.72 -24.14 0.33
N TRP A 276 -15.57 -22.83 0.36
CA TRP A 276 -15.48 -22.05 1.60
C TRP A 276 -16.88 -21.91 2.24
N ALA A 277 -16.98 -22.15 3.56
CA ALA A 277 -18.28 -22.24 4.24
C ALA A 277 -18.79 -20.91 4.79
N ASP A 278 -17.92 -20.11 5.38
CA ASP A 278 -18.26 -18.79 5.94
C ASP A 278 -17.57 -17.70 5.14
N ILE A 279 -18.34 -16.97 4.34
CA ILE A 279 -17.84 -15.91 3.46
C ILE A 279 -18.51 -14.61 3.82
N ARG A 280 -17.74 -13.67 4.36
CA ARG A 280 -18.22 -12.36 4.80
C ARG A 280 -17.58 -11.25 3.96
N LEU A 281 -18.38 -10.33 3.48
CA LEU A 281 -17.91 -9.10 2.83
C LEU A 281 -17.69 -8.03 3.91
N PHE A 282 -16.68 -7.20 3.73
CA PHE A 282 -16.45 -6.02 4.55
C PHE A 282 -16.19 -4.79 3.69
N SER A 283 -16.49 -3.61 4.25
CA SER A 283 -16.39 -2.32 3.57
C SER A 283 -15.27 -1.48 4.17
N ASP A 284 -14.78 -0.53 3.35
CA ASP A 284 -13.92 0.54 3.81
C ASP A 284 -14.70 1.63 4.58
N TYR A 285 -13.99 2.65 5.07
CA TYR A 285 -14.59 3.75 5.82
C TYR A 285 -15.54 4.64 4.99
N SER A 286 -15.46 4.55 3.66
CA SER A 286 -16.41 5.21 2.76
C SER A 286 -17.68 4.40 2.49
N GLY A 287 -17.79 3.20 3.09
CA GLY A 287 -18.89 2.27 2.93
C GLY A 287 -18.85 1.45 1.64
N LYS A 288 -17.77 1.54 0.85
CA LYS A 288 -17.59 0.72 -0.34
C LYS A 288 -17.04 -0.65 0.05
N ALA A 289 -17.62 -1.70 -0.55
CA ALA A 289 -17.12 -3.06 -0.35
C ALA A 289 -15.64 -3.15 -0.76
N ARG A 290 -14.81 -3.71 0.14
CA ARG A 290 -13.35 -3.67 -0.03
C ARG A 290 -12.68 -5.02 0.11
N GLY A 291 -13.32 -6.01 0.71
CA GLY A 291 -12.71 -7.31 0.83
C GLY A 291 -13.64 -8.43 1.24
N VAL A 292 -13.08 -9.62 1.16
CA VAL A 292 -13.69 -10.89 1.57
C VAL A 292 -12.90 -11.49 2.72
N LEU A 293 -13.61 -11.91 3.76
CA LEU A 293 -13.12 -12.85 4.76
C LEU A 293 -13.79 -14.20 4.45
N ALA A 294 -13.00 -15.27 4.31
CA ALA A 294 -13.49 -16.62 4.09
C ALA A 294 -12.86 -17.57 5.12
N ALA A 295 -13.69 -18.26 5.92
CA ALA A 295 -13.27 -19.24 6.90
C ALA A 295 -13.66 -20.66 6.49
N LYS A 296 -12.88 -21.66 6.97
CA LYS A 296 -13.12 -23.07 6.66
C LYS A 296 -14.41 -23.63 7.29
N PHE A 297 -14.75 -23.13 8.46
CA PHE A 297 -15.89 -23.58 9.23
C PHE A 297 -16.80 -22.40 9.52
N SER A 298 -18.12 -22.59 9.42
CA SER A 298 -19.06 -21.60 9.92
C SER A 298 -19.10 -21.69 11.45
N ASP A 299 -19.12 -20.55 12.13
CA ASP A 299 -19.39 -20.45 13.56
C ASP A 299 -20.88 -20.67 13.87
N THR A 300 -21.69 -21.10 12.88
CA THR A 300 -23.09 -21.41 13.09
C THR A 300 -23.17 -22.79 13.74
N PRO A 301 -23.78 -22.92 14.96
CA PRO A 301 -23.96 -24.18 15.66
C PRO A 301 -24.88 -25.14 14.89
#